data_90e8d7fce8dbad2d19faaf69c5482737
#
_entry.id   90e8d7fce8dbad2d19faaf69c5482737
#
_cell.length_a   1.000
_cell.length_b   1.000
_cell.length_c   1.000
_cell.angle_alpha   90.00
_cell.angle_beta   90.00
_cell.angle_gamma   90.00
#
_symmetry.space_group_name_H-M   'P 1'
#
loop_
_entity.id
_entity.type
_entity.pdbx_description
1 polymer ?
#
loop_
_entity_poly.entity_id
_entity_poly.type
_entity_poly.pdbx_seq_one_letter_code
_entity_poly.pdbx_strand_id
1 'polypeptide(L)'
;MSPEPRDDRQEYESDKYGENEVSQDKAGGRENEIGRITGIIWLLLGVLEVIIGMRVVLKLLAANPDNGFANFIYRVARVFVWPFFGLVAEPISTSGSVLEVGSIIAMVVYLLIAWVITRLVYLVMKPSRVRSERTVHRPR
;
A
#
# COMPACT_ATOMS: atom_id res chain seq x y z
N MET A 1 -32.10 41.93 43.45
CA MET A 1 -32.00 41.00 42.31
C MET A 1 -30.57 40.48 42.29
N SER A 2 -30.36 39.35 42.96
CA SER A 2 -29.00 38.74 43.05
C SER A 2 -28.72 37.98 41.74
N PRO A 3 -27.52 38.12 41.15
CA PRO A 3 -27.15 37.32 39.98
C PRO A 3 -27.04 35.86 40.39
N GLU A 4 -27.70 35.03 39.62
CA GLU A 4 -27.66 33.58 39.72
C GLU A 4 -26.22 33.08 39.51
N PRO A 5 -25.68 32.20 40.36
CA PRO A 5 -24.33 31.71 40.16
C PRO A 5 -24.30 30.90 38.89
N ARG A 6 -23.48 31.32 37.90
CA ARG A 6 -23.18 30.53 36.70
C ARG A 6 -22.60 29.20 37.13
N ASP A 7 -23.21 28.15 36.69
CA ASP A 7 -22.74 26.79 36.95
C ASP A 7 -21.51 26.47 36.08
N ASP A 8 -20.35 26.86 36.62
CA ASP A 8 -19.04 26.67 35.99
C ASP A 8 -18.77 25.17 35.66
N ARG A 9 -19.55 24.26 36.24
CA ARG A 9 -19.44 22.81 35.98
C ARG A 9 -19.93 22.43 34.60
N GLN A 10 -20.94 23.12 34.06
CA GLN A 10 -21.45 22.82 32.70
C GLN A 10 -20.48 23.30 31.63
N GLU A 11 -19.74 24.36 31.87
CA GLU A 11 -18.75 24.88 30.92
C GLU A 11 -17.51 23.93 30.82
N TYR A 12 -17.04 23.40 31.96
CA TYR A 12 -15.97 22.41 31.99
C TYR A 12 -16.33 21.05 31.37
N GLU A 13 -17.60 20.64 31.46
CA GLU A 13 -18.08 19.41 30.88
C GLU A 13 -18.20 19.54 29.35
N SER A 14 -18.72 20.64 28.83
CA SER A 14 -18.86 20.87 27.39
C SER A 14 -17.51 20.94 26.68
N ASP A 15 -16.50 21.59 27.28
CA ASP A 15 -15.14 21.64 26.71
C ASP A 15 -14.48 20.27 26.66
N LYS A 16 -14.71 19.43 27.66
CA LYS A 16 -14.15 18.07 27.71
C LYS A 16 -14.77 17.12 26.68
N TYR A 17 -16.06 17.29 26.37
CA TYR A 17 -16.72 16.53 25.30
C TYR A 17 -16.28 17.01 23.91
N GLY A 18 -16.14 18.32 23.71
CA GLY A 18 -15.65 18.90 22.46
C GLY A 18 -14.22 18.49 22.10
N GLU A 19 -13.29 18.46 23.07
CA GLU A 19 -11.92 18.02 22.85
C GLU A 19 -11.82 16.52 22.51
N ASN A 20 -12.69 15.68 23.09
CA ASN A 20 -12.68 14.25 22.81
C ASN A 20 -13.22 13.94 21.43
N GLU A 21 -14.27 14.63 20.94
CA GLU A 21 -14.83 14.45 19.61
C GLU A 21 -13.84 14.90 18.52
N VAL A 22 -13.22 16.05 18.66
CA VAL A 22 -12.21 16.56 17.70
C VAL A 22 -10.97 15.66 17.65
N SER A 23 -10.63 14.99 18.74
CA SER A 23 -9.48 14.07 18.79
C SER A 23 -9.80 12.73 18.13
N GLN A 24 -11.05 12.27 18.21
CA GLN A 24 -11.49 11.02 17.55
C GLN A 24 -11.64 11.22 16.04
N ASP A 25 -12.14 12.33 15.57
CA ASP A 25 -12.27 12.64 14.14
C ASP A 25 -10.91 12.72 13.44
N LYS A 26 -9.89 13.29 14.11
CA LYS A 26 -8.52 13.34 13.54
C LYS A 26 -7.84 11.97 13.52
N ALA A 27 -8.14 11.09 14.46
CA ALA A 27 -7.59 9.73 14.47
C ALA A 27 -8.24 8.85 13.39
N GLY A 28 -9.56 8.93 13.23
CA GLY A 28 -10.31 8.21 12.20
C GLY A 28 -9.96 8.66 10.78
N GLY A 29 -9.71 9.97 10.56
CA GLY A 29 -9.29 10.50 9.27
C GLY A 29 -7.95 9.93 8.80
N ARG A 30 -6.97 9.84 9.69
CA ARG A 30 -5.63 9.30 9.37
C ARG A 30 -5.64 7.80 9.07
N GLU A 31 -6.43 7.01 9.80
CA GLU A 31 -6.57 5.58 9.52
C GLU A 31 -7.21 5.31 8.15
N ASN A 32 -8.19 6.12 7.76
CA ASN A 32 -8.81 6.06 6.44
C ASN A 32 -7.85 6.48 5.33
N GLU A 33 -7.00 7.49 5.54
CA GLU A 33 -5.98 7.91 4.57
C GLU A 33 -4.92 6.83 4.35
N ILE A 34 -4.43 6.21 5.41
CA ILE A 34 -3.46 5.10 5.32
C ILE A 34 -4.06 3.94 4.52
N GLY A 35 -5.32 3.59 4.79
CA GLY A 35 -6.03 2.55 4.07
C GLY A 35 -6.17 2.84 2.58
N ARG A 36 -6.47 4.09 2.21
CA ARG A 36 -6.58 4.52 0.80
C ARG A 36 -5.24 4.48 0.07
N ILE A 37 -4.18 5.01 0.67
CA ILE A 37 -2.83 5.03 0.07
C ILE A 37 -2.35 3.58 -0.13
N THR A 38 -2.47 2.76 0.89
CA THR A 38 -2.10 1.34 0.81
C THR A 38 -2.92 0.62 -0.26
N GLY A 39 -4.23 0.87 -0.32
CA GLY A 39 -5.11 0.29 -1.33
C GLY A 39 -4.71 0.66 -2.76
N ILE A 40 -4.33 1.91 -3.01
CA ILE A 40 -3.85 2.37 -4.33
C ILE A 40 -2.53 1.69 -4.70
N ILE A 41 -1.59 1.56 -3.77
CA ILE A 41 -0.31 0.87 -4.00
C ILE A 41 -0.57 -0.58 -4.41
N TRP A 42 -1.42 -1.30 -3.69
CA TRP A 42 -1.75 -2.69 -4.00
C TRP A 42 -2.52 -2.85 -5.31
N LEU A 43 -3.38 -1.90 -5.66
CA LEU A 43 -4.10 -1.89 -6.93
C LEU A 43 -3.12 -1.70 -8.11
N LEU A 44 -2.24 -0.71 -8.03
CA LEU A 44 -1.23 -0.46 -9.06
C LEU A 44 -0.28 -1.65 -9.22
N LEU A 45 0.16 -2.23 -8.11
CA LEU A 45 0.97 -3.44 -8.12
C LEU A 45 0.21 -4.61 -8.77
N GLY A 46 -1.04 -4.85 -8.40
CA GLY A 46 -1.85 -5.91 -8.97
C GLY A 46 -1.99 -5.80 -10.48
N VAL A 47 -2.24 -4.58 -10.99
CA VAL A 47 -2.28 -4.33 -12.44
C VAL A 47 -0.93 -4.63 -13.10
N LEU A 48 0.17 -4.18 -12.48
CA LEU A 48 1.53 -4.45 -12.96
C LEU A 48 1.84 -5.94 -13.02
N GLU A 49 1.55 -6.67 -11.95
CA GLU A 49 1.76 -8.11 -11.86
C GLU A 49 0.95 -8.89 -12.91
N VAL A 50 -0.32 -8.48 -13.14
CA VAL A 50 -1.15 -9.07 -14.20
C VAL A 50 -0.52 -8.86 -15.57
N ILE A 51 0.00 -7.67 -15.87
CA ILE A 51 0.63 -7.37 -17.15
C ILE A 51 1.91 -8.19 -17.35
N ILE A 52 2.76 -8.30 -16.34
CA ILE A 52 4.00 -9.10 -16.40
C ILE A 52 3.64 -10.59 -16.48
N GLY A 53 2.69 -11.06 -15.69
CA GLY A 53 2.21 -12.45 -15.73
C GLY A 53 1.62 -12.83 -17.09
N MET A 54 0.81 -11.94 -17.69
CA MET A 54 0.28 -12.14 -19.04
C MET A 54 1.41 -12.24 -20.07
N ARG A 55 2.46 -11.42 -19.96
CA ARG A 55 3.64 -11.52 -20.82
C ARG A 55 4.28 -12.92 -20.72
N VAL A 56 4.47 -13.44 -19.50
CA VAL A 56 5.05 -14.77 -19.27
C VAL A 56 4.18 -15.84 -19.93
N VAL A 57 2.85 -15.79 -19.71
CA VAL A 57 1.90 -16.74 -20.29
C VAL A 57 1.92 -16.68 -21.83
N LEU A 58 1.88 -15.50 -22.42
CA LEU A 58 1.93 -15.33 -23.88
C LEU A 58 3.23 -15.89 -24.49
N LYS A 59 4.36 -15.71 -23.80
CA LYS A 59 5.65 -16.28 -24.23
C LYS A 59 5.70 -17.80 -24.08
N LEU A 60 5.12 -18.34 -23.00
CA LEU A 60 5.00 -19.80 -22.84
C LEU A 60 4.10 -20.43 -23.89
N LEU A 61 3.07 -19.73 -24.32
CA LEU A 61 2.17 -20.18 -25.40
C LEU A 61 2.72 -19.94 -26.82
N ALA A 62 3.94 -19.41 -26.92
CA ALA A 62 4.53 -18.96 -28.18
C ALA A 62 3.58 -18.05 -29.00
N ALA A 63 2.88 -17.15 -28.30
CA ALA A 63 1.91 -16.24 -28.90
C ALA A 63 2.60 -15.33 -29.91
N ASN A 64 1.93 -15.16 -31.08
CA ASN A 64 2.45 -14.32 -32.16
C ASN A 64 2.66 -12.87 -31.68
N PRO A 65 3.91 -12.36 -31.70
CA PRO A 65 4.21 -10.99 -31.27
C PRO A 65 3.60 -9.90 -32.18
N ASP A 66 3.21 -10.25 -33.41
CA ASP A 66 2.58 -9.33 -34.36
C ASP A 66 1.08 -9.14 -34.08
N ASN A 67 0.50 -9.99 -33.21
CA ASN A 67 -0.86 -9.76 -32.73
C ASN A 67 -0.93 -8.48 -31.89
N GLY A 68 -1.89 -7.60 -32.20
CA GLY A 68 -2.02 -6.29 -31.55
C GLY A 68 -2.09 -6.35 -30.02
N PHE A 69 -2.82 -7.34 -29.47
CA PHE A 69 -2.92 -7.53 -28.02
C PHE A 69 -1.60 -8.02 -27.42
N ALA A 70 -0.98 -9.04 -28.00
CA ALA A 70 0.30 -9.56 -27.54
C ALA A 70 1.39 -8.48 -27.60
N ASN A 71 1.45 -7.72 -28.69
CA ASN A 71 2.38 -6.61 -28.87
C ASN A 71 2.19 -5.53 -27.80
N PHE A 72 0.94 -5.16 -27.49
CA PHE A 72 0.64 -4.19 -26.44
C PHE A 72 1.18 -4.68 -25.08
N ILE A 73 0.86 -5.91 -24.68
CA ILE A 73 1.35 -6.50 -23.42
C ILE A 73 2.88 -6.56 -23.39
N TYR A 74 3.51 -6.98 -24.48
CA TYR A 74 4.97 -7.04 -24.57
C TYR A 74 5.65 -5.67 -24.44
N ARG A 75 5.08 -4.64 -25.04
CA ARG A 75 5.61 -3.27 -24.95
C ARG A 75 5.48 -2.70 -23.55
N VAL A 76 4.31 -2.81 -22.94
CA VAL A 76 4.06 -2.27 -21.60
C VAL A 76 4.91 -3.01 -20.56
N ALA A 77 4.87 -4.35 -20.57
CA ALA A 77 5.65 -5.13 -19.62
C ALA A 77 7.16 -4.93 -19.78
N ARG A 78 7.66 -4.68 -21.01
CA ARG A 78 9.09 -4.48 -21.27
C ARG A 78 9.70 -3.37 -20.43
N VAL A 79 8.99 -2.27 -20.21
CA VAL A 79 9.46 -1.12 -19.41
C VAL A 79 9.81 -1.54 -17.99
N PHE A 80 9.00 -2.42 -17.43
CA PHE A 80 9.15 -2.87 -16.04
C PHE A 80 10.10 -4.06 -15.90
N VAL A 81 10.15 -4.92 -16.90
CA VAL A 81 11.06 -6.09 -16.88
C VAL A 81 12.47 -5.72 -17.34
N TRP A 82 12.63 -4.60 -18.04
CA TRP A 82 13.93 -4.16 -18.60
C TRP A 82 15.09 -4.16 -17.59
N PRO A 83 14.96 -3.70 -16.33
CA PRO A 83 16.05 -3.72 -15.36
C PRO A 83 16.54 -5.13 -15.00
N PHE A 84 15.72 -6.15 -15.28
CA PHE A 84 16.02 -7.54 -14.96
C PHE A 84 16.52 -8.34 -16.15
N PHE A 85 16.56 -7.72 -17.35
CA PHE A 85 17.14 -8.39 -18.53
C PHE A 85 18.64 -8.63 -18.34
N GLY A 86 19.07 -9.84 -18.69
CA GLY A 86 20.46 -10.22 -18.56
C GLY A 86 20.92 -10.61 -17.15
N LEU A 87 20.00 -10.58 -16.16
CA LEU A 87 20.32 -11.01 -14.79
C LEU A 87 20.58 -12.53 -14.73
N VAL A 88 19.87 -13.28 -15.56
CA VAL A 88 20.03 -14.74 -15.72
C VAL A 88 20.12 -15.05 -17.20
N ALA A 89 21.01 -15.97 -17.58
CA ALA A 89 21.08 -16.47 -18.94
C ALA A 89 19.76 -17.19 -19.27
N GLU A 90 19.02 -16.69 -20.26
CA GLU A 90 17.78 -17.32 -20.67
C GLU A 90 18.09 -18.62 -21.42
N PRO A 91 17.46 -19.75 -21.10
CA PRO A 91 17.64 -20.97 -21.85
C PRO A 91 17.12 -20.77 -23.28
N ILE A 92 17.93 -21.10 -24.27
CA ILE A 92 17.55 -21.10 -25.68
C ILE A 92 16.52 -22.22 -25.86
N SER A 93 15.26 -21.87 -26.06
CA SER A 93 14.21 -22.83 -26.28
C SER A 93 14.10 -23.14 -27.76
N THR A 94 14.20 -24.42 -28.13
CA THR A 94 14.20 -24.89 -29.49
C THR A 94 12.79 -24.96 -30.14
N SER A 95 11.73 -24.78 -29.35
CA SER A 95 10.33 -24.94 -29.74
C SER A 95 9.48 -23.67 -29.77
N GLY A 96 10.12 -22.48 -29.74
CA GLY A 96 9.40 -21.19 -29.80
C GLY A 96 8.75 -20.74 -28.50
N SER A 97 8.62 -21.63 -27.53
CA SER A 97 8.16 -21.31 -26.18
C SER A 97 9.35 -20.94 -25.28
N VAL A 98 9.38 -19.75 -24.72
CA VAL A 98 10.48 -19.26 -23.88
C VAL A 98 10.00 -18.92 -22.49
N LEU A 99 10.60 -19.56 -21.48
CA LEU A 99 10.40 -19.17 -20.10
C LEU A 99 11.32 -18.00 -19.76
N GLU A 100 10.76 -16.81 -19.65
CA GLU A 100 11.50 -15.59 -19.24
C GLU A 100 11.72 -15.58 -17.73
N VAL A 101 12.81 -16.13 -17.26
CA VAL A 101 13.18 -16.12 -15.83
C VAL A 101 13.30 -14.70 -15.29
N GLY A 102 13.80 -13.75 -16.10
CA GLY A 102 13.87 -12.33 -15.76
C GLY A 102 12.50 -11.72 -15.41
N SER A 103 11.43 -12.11 -16.10
CA SER A 103 10.06 -11.64 -15.78
C SER A 103 9.57 -12.20 -14.45
N ILE A 104 9.89 -13.45 -14.12
CA ILE A 104 9.52 -14.07 -12.84
C ILE A 104 10.26 -13.37 -11.69
N ILE A 105 11.54 -13.10 -11.86
CA ILE A 105 12.34 -12.35 -10.87
C ILE A 105 11.77 -10.95 -10.69
N ALA A 106 11.40 -10.26 -11.77
CA ALA A 106 10.77 -8.94 -11.70
C ALA A 106 9.50 -8.96 -10.86
N MET A 107 8.60 -9.93 -11.06
CA MET A 107 7.37 -10.10 -10.26
C MET A 107 7.70 -10.23 -8.78
N VAL A 108 8.60 -11.12 -8.40
CA VAL A 108 8.98 -11.32 -6.99
C VAL A 108 9.56 -10.04 -6.39
N VAL A 109 10.43 -9.34 -7.11
CA VAL A 109 11.05 -8.09 -6.64
C VAL A 109 10.01 -6.99 -6.47
N TYR A 110 9.07 -6.82 -7.41
CA TYR A 110 8.00 -5.82 -7.29
C TYR A 110 7.06 -6.10 -6.12
N LEU A 111 6.72 -7.37 -5.86
CA LEU A 111 5.97 -7.77 -4.67
C LEU A 111 6.70 -7.39 -3.37
N LEU A 112 8.01 -7.65 -3.31
CA LEU A 112 8.82 -7.29 -2.15
C LEU A 112 8.91 -5.78 -1.95
N ILE A 113 9.12 -5.01 -3.02
CA ILE A 113 9.15 -3.54 -2.97
C ILE A 113 7.81 -3.00 -2.45
N ALA A 114 6.69 -3.46 -2.97
CA ALA A 114 5.38 -3.01 -2.51
C ALA A 114 5.12 -3.39 -1.05
N TRP A 115 5.57 -4.57 -0.64
CA TRP A 115 5.48 -4.99 0.77
C TRP A 115 6.29 -4.06 1.69
N VAL A 116 7.52 -3.73 1.30
CA VAL A 116 8.40 -2.81 2.05
C VAL A 116 7.78 -1.41 2.11
N ILE A 117 7.29 -0.88 0.97
CA ILE A 117 6.66 0.45 0.92
C ILE A 117 5.43 0.49 1.83
N THR A 118 4.56 -0.53 1.75
CA THR A 118 3.39 -0.64 2.62
C THR A 118 3.80 -0.65 4.10
N ARG A 119 4.83 -1.41 4.43
CA ARG A 119 5.35 -1.49 5.80
C ARG A 119 5.89 -0.14 6.28
N LEU A 120 6.58 0.58 5.40
CA LEU A 120 7.12 1.90 5.68
C LEU A 120 6.01 2.93 5.91
N VAL A 121 4.97 2.93 5.08
CA VAL A 121 3.78 3.79 5.23
C VAL A 121 3.14 3.56 6.60
N TYR A 122 2.93 2.30 6.97
CA TYR A 122 2.39 1.97 8.29
C TYR A 122 3.29 2.44 9.45
N LEU A 123 4.61 2.35 9.30
CA LEU A 123 5.55 2.79 10.35
C LEU A 123 5.55 4.30 10.54
N VAL A 124 5.56 5.04 9.43
CA VAL A 124 5.65 6.51 9.44
C VAL A 124 4.32 7.14 9.87
N MET A 125 3.19 6.55 9.47
CA MET A 125 1.86 7.13 9.71
C MET A 125 1.20 6.63 11.00
N LYS A 126 1.71 5.60 11.67
CA LYS A 126 1.22 5.22 13.01
C LYS A 126 1.61 6.30 14.02
N PRO A 127 0.64 7.00 14.62
CA PRO A 127 0.95 7.86 15.76
C PRO A 127 1.46 6.97 16.89
N SER A 128 2.61 7.32 17.45
CA SER A 128 3.09 6.70 18.68
C SER A 128 2.00 6.87 19.74
N ARG A 129 1.33 5.78 20.10
CA ARG A 129 0.46 5.80 21.28
C ARG A 129 1.38 6.03 22.46
N VAL A 130 1.52 7.30 22.85
CA VAL A 130 2.04 7.65 24.16
C VAL A 130 1.06 7.05 25.16
N ARG A 131 1.42 5.89 25.69
CA ARG A 131 0.70 5.24 26.78
C ARG A 131 0.82 6.16 28.00
N SER A 132 -0.13 7.08 28.14
CA SER A 132 -0.29 7.85 29.37
C SER A 132 -0.71 6.86 30.46
N GLU A 133 0.26 6.29 31.16
CA GLU A 133 0.03 5.62 32.42
C GLU A 133 -0.45 6.68 33.42
N ARG A 134 -1.76 6.81 33.53
CA ARG A 134 -2.38 7.50 34.64
C ARG A 134 -2.12 6.65 35.88
N THR A 135 -1.06 6.94 36.60
CA THR A 135 -0.90 6.55 38.00
C THR A 135 -2.03 7.18 38.80
N VAL A 136 -3.08 6.43 39.01
CA VAL A 136 -4.13 6.80 39.99
C VAL A 136 -3.50 6.70 41.35
N HIS A 137 -2.99 7.83 41.84
CA HIS A 137 -2.60 7.97 43.25
C HIS A 137 -3.89 7.96 44.07
N ARG A 138 -4.18 6.84 44.74
CA ARG A 138 -5.29 6.73 45.69
C ARG A 138 -4.79 7.20 47.04
N PRO A 139 -5.21 8.35 47.58
CA PRO A 139 -4.87 8.73 48.91
C PRO A 139 -5.65 7.84 49.89
N ARG A 140 -4.97 7.35 50.90
CA ARG A 140 -5.56 6.65 52.05
C ARG A 140 -6.20 7.66 53.00
#